data_918d05da987e211461d197e00a2f1aa6
#
_entry.id   918d05da987e211461d197e00a2f1aa6
#
_cell.length_a   1.000
_cell.length_b   1.000
_cell.length_c   1.000
_cell.angle_alpha   90.00
_cell.angle_beta   90.00
_cell.angle_gamma   90.00
#
_symmetry.space_group_name_H-M   'P 1'
#
loop_
_entity.id
_entity.type
_entity.pdbx_description
1 polymer ?
#
loop_
_entity_poly.entity_id
_entity_poly.type
_entity_poly.pdbx_seq_one_letter_code
_entity_poly.pdbx_strand_id
1 'polypeptide(L)' 'MKNQIKVYRAKYDLTQCDLADDVGVTRQTIIAIEKNKYSPSLELAFRIARRFNAKIEDVFQYDE' A
#
# COMPACT_ATOMS: atom_id res chain seq x y z
N MET A 1 4.02 -2.41 -11.45
CA MET A 1 3.93 -3.39 -10.32
C MET A 1 2.50 -3.40 -9.80
N LYS A 2 1.92 -4.58 -9.71
CA LYS A 2 0.55 -4.72 -9.19
C LYS A 2 0.56 -4.75 -7.68
N ASN A 3 -0.57 -4.42 -7.06
CA ASN A 3 -0.68 -4.45 -5.62
C ASN A 3 -2.10 -4.83 -5.18
N GLN A 4 -2.20 -5.24 -3.92
CA GLN A 4 -3.46 -5.63 -3.28
C GLN A 4 -3.85 -4.63 -2.18
N ILE A 5 -3.36 -3.41 -2.23
CA ILE A 5 -3.61 -2.41 -1.18
C ILE A 5 -5.11 -2.20 -0.97
N LYS A 6 -5.86 -2.06 -2.06
CA LYS A 6 -7.30 -1.82 -1.98
C LYS A 6 -8.02 -2.98 -1.28
N VAL A 7 -7.61 -4.21 -1.59
CA VAL A 7 -8.18 -5.42 -0.96
C VAL A 7 -7.89 -5.44 0.53
N TYR A 8 -6.64 -5.17 0.92
CA TYR A 8 -6.26 -5.14 2.34
C TYR A 8 -6.93 -3.98 3.07
N ARG A 9 -7.07 -2.81 2.42
CA ARG A 9 -7.79 -1.71 3.05
C ARG A 9 -9.24 -2.09 3.36
N ALA A 10 -9.90 -2.74 2.42
CA ALA A 10 -11.27 -3.20 2.62
C ALA A 10 -11.35 -4.21 3.78
N LYS A 11 -10.37 -5.12 3.85
CA LYS A 11 -10.32 -6.12 4.92
C LYS A 11 -10.22 -5.50 6.31
N TYR A 12 -9.47 -4.41 6.44
CA TYR A 12 -9.27 -3.73 7.71
C TYR A 12 -10.14 -2.48 7.86
N ASP A 13 -11.04 -2.25 6.93
CA ASP A 13 -11.96 -1.11 6.95
C ASP A 13 -11.21 0.24 7.01
N LEU A 14 -10.16 0.38 6.20
CA LEU A 14 -9.33 1.57 6.15
C LEU A 14 -9.62 2.39 4.89
N THR A 15 -9.75 3.70 5.06
CA THR A 15 -9.79 4.62 3.92
C THR A 15 -8.36 4.84 3.41
N GLN A 16 -8.25 5.46 2.22
CA GLN A 16 -6.94 5.88 1.72
C GLN A 16 -6.25 6.85 2.67
N CYS A 17 -7.03 7.77 3.27
CA CYS A 17 -6.50 8.71 4.25
C CYS A 17 -5.99 8.00 5.50
N ASP A 18 -6.74 7.03 6.00
CA ASP A 18 -6.32 6.26 7.18
C ASP A 18 -4.99 5.57 6.93
N LEU A 19 -4.86 4.91 5.79
CA LEU A 19 -3.61 4.22 5.46
C LEU A 19 -2.46 5.22 5.29
N ALA A 20 -2.71 6.33 4.59
CA ALA A 20 -1.68 7.36 4.39
C ALA A 20 -1.16 7.88 5.72
N ASP A 21 -2.05 8.19 6.65
CA ASP A 21 -1.67 8.67 7.98
C ASP A 21 -0.86 7.61 8.74
N ASP A 22 -1.28 6.36 8.66
CA ASP A 22 -0.63 5.27 9.40
C ASP A 22 0.79 5.01 8.91
N VAL A 23 1.05 5.19 7.62
CA VAL A 23 2.38 4.92 7.06
C VAL A 23 3.20 6.19 6.77
N GLY A 24 2.66 7.36 7.12
CA GLY A 24 3.41 8.61 7.08
C GLY A 24 3.58 9.23 5.70
N VAL A 25 2.59 9.08 4.83
CA VAL A 25 2.60 9.71 3.50
C VAL A 25 1.28 10.42 3.25
N THR A 26 1.18 11.12 2.12
CA THR A 26 -0.07 11.79 1.75
C THR A 26 -1.03 10.80 1.09
N ARG A 27 -2.32 11.15 1.12
CA ARG A 27 -3.35 10.40 0.41
C ARG A 27 -3.02 10.28 -1.08
N GLN A 28 -2.46 11.34 -1.68
CA GLN A 28 -2.08 11.35 -3.09
C GLN A 28 -1.08 10.24 -3.40
N THR A 29 -0.14 10.00 -2.49
CA THR A 29 0.85 8.93 -2.65
C THR A 29 0.16 7.56 -2.68
N ILE A 30 -0.79 7.32 -1.77
CA ILE A 30 -1.53 6.06 -1.74
C ILE A 30 -2.34 5.88 -3.03
N ILE A 31 -3.02 6.94 -3.48
CA ILE A 31 -3.80 6.88 -4.73
C ILE A 31 -2.89 6.50 -5.90
N ALA A 32 -1.72 7.13 -6.01
CA ALA A 32 -0.80 6.87 -7.11
C ALA A 32 -0.27 5.43 -7.07
N ILE A 33 0.04 4.91 -5.89
CA ILE A 33 0.51 3.53 -5.73
C ILE A 33 -0.60 2.55 -6.12
N GLU A 34 -1.83 2.77 -5.66
CA GLU A 34 -2.95 1.88 -5.97
C GLU A 34 -3.23 1.83 -7.47
N LYS A 35 -3.01 2.92 -8.18
CA LYS A 35 -3.20 3.00 -9.63
C LYS A 35 -1.99 2.53 -10.44
N ASN A 36 -0.97 2.03 -9.78
CA ASN A 36 0.28 1.58 -10.42
C ASN A 36 1.02 2.69 -11.17
N LYS A 37 0.81 3.93 -10.77
CA LYS A 37 1.50 5.10 -11.36
C LYS A 37 2.74 5.50 -10.61
N TYR A 38 2.96 4.92 -9.45
CA TYR A 38 4.10 5.21 -8.59
C TYR A 38 4.48 3.97 -7.82
N SER A 39 5.75 3.60 -7.87
CA SER A 39 6.25 2.47 -7.08
C SER A 39 6.77 3.00 -5.75
N PRO A 40 6.33 2.44 -4.62
CA PRO A 40 6.81 2.91 -3.33
C PRO A 40 8.28 2.56 -3.13
N SER A 41 8.97 3.35 -2.28
CA SER A 41 10.30 2.98 -1.82
C SER A 41 10.18 1.65 -1.06
N LEU A 42 11.31 0.95 -0.93
CA LEU A 42 11.32 -0.30 -0.17
C LEU A 42 10.83 -0.10 1.26
N GLU A 43 11.26 0.99 1.90
CA GLU A 43 10.83 1.29 3.26
C GLU A 43 9.32 1.50 3.33
N LEU A 44 8.76 2.28 2.41
CA LEU A 44 7.32 2.52 2.39
C LEU A 44 6.55 1.23 2.12
N ALA A 45 7.04 0.40 1.21
CA ALA A 45 6.41 -0.88 0.91
C ALA A 45 6.36 -1.77 2.15
N PHE A 46 7.44 -1.82 2.94
CA PHE A 46 7.45 -2.57 4.19
C PHE A 46 6.49 -1.99 5.23
N ARG A 47 6.40 -0.66 5.34
CA ARG A 47 5.47 -0.01 6.26
C ARG A 47 4.02 -0.37 5.91
N ILE A 48 3.68 -0.34 4.63
CA ILE A 48 2.33 -0.69 4.16
C ILE A 48 2.03 -2.16 4.49
N ALA A 49 2.96 -3.07 4.16
CA ALA A 49 2.76 -4.48 4.44
C ALA A 49 2.60 -4.74 5.94
N ARG A 50 3.40 -4.12 6.77
CA ARG A 50 3.32 -4.25 8.23
C ARG A 50 2.00 -3.72 8.78
N ARG A 51 1.50 -2.62 8.22
CA ARG A 51 0.20 -2.08 8.64
C ARG A 51 -0.90 -3.10 8.43
N PHE A 52 -0.80 -3.90 7.39
CA PHE A 52 -1.77 -4.95 7.08
C PHE A 52 -1.41 -6.30 7.72
N ASN A 53 -0.35 -6.35 8.51
CA ASN A 53 0.14 -7.60 9.10
C ASN A 53 0.33 -8.68 8.02
N ALA A 54 0.90 -8.28 6.90
CA ALA A 54 1.10 -9.13 5.73
C ALA A 54 2.57 -9.07 5.29
N LYS A 55 2.96 -10.01 4.47
CA LYS A 55 4.27 -10.00 3.85
C LYS A 55 4.26 -9.02 2.67
N ILE A 56 5.41 -8.42 2.38
CA ILE A 56 5.52 -7.47 1.27
C ILE A 56 5.09 -8.11 -0.05
N GLU A 57 5.43 -9.38 -0.27
CA GLU A 57 5.06 -10.09 -1.50
C GLU A 57 3.57 -10.42 -1.57
N ASP A 58 2.85 -10.39 -0.45
CA ASP A 58 1.39 -10.56 -0.44
C ASP A 58 0.70 -9.29 -0.88
N VAL A 59 1.30 -8.13 -0.60
CA VAL A 59 0.72 -6.83 -0.92
C VAL A 59 1.14 -6.36 -2.31
N PHE A 60 2.39 -6.59 -2.69
CA PHE A 60 2.95 -6.12 -3.96
C PHE A 60 3.41 -7.29 -4.80
N GLN A 61 3.01 -7.30 -6.08
CA GLN A 61 3.44 -8.31 -7.05
C GLN A 61 4.31 -7.65 -8.10
N TYR A 62 5.49 -8.20 -8.32
CA TYR A 62 6.41 -7.71 -9.33
C TYR A 62 6.18 -8.49 -10.64
N ASP A 63 5.84 -7.77 -11.69
CA ASP A 63 5.64 -8.36 -13.02
C ASP A 63 6.93 -8.19 -13.81
N GLU A 64 7.46 -9.28 -14.29
CA GLU A 64 8.62 -9.27 -15.17
C GLU A 64 8.26 -9.06 -16.62
#